data_600d53f910240ef05498cba7e48ce871
#
_entry.id   600d53f910240ef05498cba7e48ce871
#
_cell.length_a   1.000
_cell.length_b   1.000
_cell.length_c   1.000
_cell.angle_alpha   90.00
_cell.angle_beta   90.00
_cell.angle_gamma   90.00
#
_symmetry.space_group_name_H-M   'P 1'
#
loop_
_entity.id
_entity.type
_entity.pdbx_description
1 polymer ?
#
loop_
_entity_poly.entity_id
_entity_poly.type
_entity_poly.pdbx_seq_one_letter_code
_entity_poly.pdbx_strand_id
1 'polypeptide(L)'
;MLFDVYGANAPFQWMGLIMVLAALIICNEFARRSKFGGCFMFFGVCAAMTVYCIAVEVGAAMGAEWALNNPTHTDMNSWFHYAKVYAATAGCIGFMMLKYSWGKIGRSHWFKAFPFVIVAINILIAVASDFESAIMAWGSSFVSSEGVVLNGGWHNVLNGTAGILNILCMTGWFGIYISKKRQDMLWPDMTWVFIISYDLWNFCYTYNCLPTHSWYCGIALLVAPTIAGLIWNKGGWIQNRAFTLAIWCMFAQMVPMFANDSIFAVQSVNNPDVNLVVSIIALTANVLALGYVIYRSKKMHVNPYTHEIWVGTKEYREAMARRASVDYLLETEPKSATPAEIEELAAYHEMPILPDPTKSDVEIDVIEYKRRE
;
A
#
# COMPACT_ATOMS: atom_id res chain seq x y z
N MET A 1 -3.06 -26.84 -2.84
CA MET A 1 -2.31 -25.73 -2.19
C MET A 1 -2.25 -24.54 -3.14
N LEU A 2 -2.01 -23.34 -2.63
CA LEU A 2 -1.92 -22.14 -3.48
C LEU A 2 -0.52 -21.95 -4.10
N PHE A 3 0.50 -22.54 -3.53
CA PHE A 3 1.90 -22.38 -3.95
C PHE A 3 2.62 -23.71 -4.01
N ASP A 4 3.58 -23.82 -4.94
CA ASP A 4 4.42 -24.99 -5.11
C ASP A 4 5.62 -24.95 -4.15
N VAL A 5 5.37 -25.38 -2.91
CA VAL A 5 6.39 -25.44 -1.85
C VAL A 5 6.61 -26.89 -1.47
N TYR A 6 7.50 -27.59 -2.22
CA TYR A 6 7.76 -29.02 -2.06
C TYR A 6 9.23 -29.36 -2.23
N GLY A 7 9.57 -30.59 -1.81
CA GLY A 7 10.87 -31.18 -2.06
C GLY A 7 12.01 -30.60 -1.22
N ALA A 8 13.21 -30.74 -1.69
CA ALA A 8 14.44 -30.38 -0.97
C ALA A 8 14.58 -28.87 -0.70
N ASN A 9 13.97 -28.03 -1.54
CA ASN A 9 14.05 -26.57 -1.41
C ASN A 9 12.98 -25.97 -0.45
N ALA A 10 11.98 -26.75 -0.03
CA ALA A 10 10.91 -26.24 0.84
C ALA A 10 11.40 -25.52 2.11
N PRO A 11 12.41 -26.02 2.85
CA PRO A 11 12.94 -25.29 4.00
C PRO A 11 13.52 -23.91 3.65
N PHE A 12 14.21 -23.81 2.51
CA PHE A 12 14.79 -22.54 2.04
C PHE A 12 13.70 -21.57 1.57
N GLN A 13 12.64 -22.07 0.94
CA GLN A 13 11.49 -21.28 0.50
C GLN A 13 10.73 -20.65 1.67
N TRP A 14 10.48 -21.42 2.76
CA TRP A 14 9.91 -20.90 4.00
C TRP A 14 10.86 -19.95 4.72
N MET A 15 12.13 -20.29 4.79
CA MET A 15 13.15 -19.40 5.37
C MET A 15 13.20 -18.07 4.60
N GLY A 16 13.17 -18.10 3.28
CA GLY A 16 13.11 -16.91 2.43
C GLY A 16 11.91 -16.02 2.74
N LEU A 17 10.71 -16.60 2.89
CA LEU A 17 9.51 -15.86 3.27
C LEU A 17 9.67 -15.14 4.60
N ILE A 18 10.16 -15.85 5.62
CA ILE A 18 10.36 -15.28 6.96
C ILE A 18 11.45 -14.20 6.93
N MET A 19 12.53 -14.41 6.21
CA MET A 19 13.60 -13.42 6.05
C MET A 19 13.12 -12.15 5.37
N VAL A 20 12.37 -12.27 4.27
CA VAL A 20 11.80 -11.12 3.56
C VAL A 20 10.80 -10.38 4.45
N LEU A 21 9.91 -11.09 5.13
CA LEU A 21 8.96 -10.50 6.08
C LEU A 21 9.68 -9.71 7.20
N ALA A 22 10.67 -10.31 7.82
CA ALA A 22 11.46 -9.68 8.88
C ALA A 22 12.25 -8.47 8.35
N ALA A 23 12.90 -8.60 7.20
CA ALA A 23 13.64 -7.52 6.56
C ALA A 23 12.75 -6.33 6.21
N LEU A 24 11.55 -6.58 5.65
CA LEU A 24 10.58 -5.53 5.34
C LEU A 24 10.12 -4.80 6.60
N ILE A 25 9.83 -5.53 7.69
CA ILE A 25 9.47 -4.91 8.98
C ILE A 25 10.62 -4.06 9.51
N ILE A 26 11.84 -4.60 9.56
CA ILE A 26 13.03 -3.89 10.09
C ILE A 26 13.33 -2.64 9.27
N CYS A 27 13.38 -2.77 7.95
CA CYS A 27 13.68 -1.64 7.06
C CYS A 27 12.57 -0.57 7.09
N ASN A 28 11.30 -0.98 7.17
CA ASN A 28 10.19 -0.05 7.37
C ASN A 28 10.32 0.69 8.70
N GLU A 29 10.61 -0.01 9.80
CA GLU A 29 10.82 0.62 11.10
C GLU A 29 12.00 1.60 11.08
N PHE A 30 13.10 1.24 10.42
CA PHE A 30 14.24 2.14 10.24
C PHE A 30 13.85 3.40 9.45
N ALA A 31 13.19 3.23 8.30
CA ALA A 31 12.80 4.34 7.42
C ALA A 31 11.77 5.28 8.09
N ARG A 32 10.78 4.73 8.82
CA ARG A 32 9.71 5.55 9.39
C ARG A 32 10.07 6.27 10.68
N ARG A 33 11.03 5.74 11.46
CA ARG A 33 11.33 6.25 12.81
C ARG A 33 12.12 7.55 12.83
N SER A 34 12.79 7.88 11.74
CA SER A 34 13.60 9.10 11.65
C SER A 34 13.63 9.68 10.24
N LYS A 35 13.85 10.99 10.16
CA LYS A 35 14.07 11.68 8.89
C LYS A 35 15.29 11.13 8.17
N PHE A 36 16.36 10.83 8.91
CA PHE A 36 17.57 10.23 8.36
C PHE A 36 17.28 8.87 7.74
N GLY A 37 16.59 7.98 8.47
CA GLY A 37 16.24 6.63 7.98
C GLY A 37 15.42 6.69 6.69
N GLY A 38 14.42 7.56 6.63
CA GLY A 38 13.63 7.76 5.43
C GLY A 38 14.44 8.32 4.26
N CYS A 39 15.28 9.35 4.50
CA CYS A 39 16.17 9.89 3.48
C CYS A 39 17.19 8.86 2.99
N PHE A 40 17.78 8.10 3.91
CA PHE A 40 18.73 7.04 3.56
C PHE A 40 18.08 5.98 2.65
N MET A 41 16.88 5.51 3.00
CA MET A 41 16.20 4.49 2.21
C MET A 41 15.73 5.03 0.85
N PHE A 42 15.00 6.14 0.81
CA PHE A 42 14.32 6.56 -0.42
C PHE A 42 15.17 7.48 -1.33
N PHE A 43 16.26 8.05 -0.85
CA PHE A 43 17.22 8.74 -1.70
C PHE A 43 18.55 7.97 -1.80
N GLY A 44 19.15 7.57 -0.67
CA GLY A 44 20.45 6.91 -0.64
C GLY A 44 20.44 5.54 -1.31
N VAL A 45 19.59 4.63 -0.84
CA VAL A 45 19.48 3.26 -1.40
C VAL A 45 18.96 3.32 -2.83
N CYS A 46 17.97 4.19 -3.13
CA CYS A 46 17.46 4.36 -4.49
C CYS A 46 18.55 4.86 -5.46
N ALA A 47 19.37 5.82 -5.05
CA ALA A 47 20.51 6.29 -5.85
C ALA A 47 21.56 5.18 -6.07
N ALA A 48 21.90 4.44 -5.02
CA ALA A 48 22.84 3.32 -5.11
C ALA A 48 22.33 2.22 -6.06
N MET A 49 21.03 1.85 -5.95
CA MET A 49 20.38 0.93 -6.89
C MET A 49 20.44 1.47 -8.33
N THR A 50 20.13 2.75 -8.52
CA THR A 50 20.16 3.35 -9.88
C THR A 50 21.54 3.26 -10.48
N VAL A 51 22.59 3.59 -9.72
CA VAL A 51 23.99 3.47 -10.18
C VAL A 51 24.33 2.02 -10.51
N TYR A 52 23.92 1.08 -9.66
CA TYR A 52 24.11 -0.36 -9.88
C TYR A 52 23.43 -0.83 -11.17
N CYS A 53 22.14 -0.52 -11.38
CA CYS A 53 21.42 -0.88 -12.59
C CYS A 53 22.05 -0.28 -13.86
N ILE A 54 22.45 0.99 -13.81
CA ILE A 54 23.17 1.62 -14.95
C ILE A 54 24.49 0.88 -15.22
N ALA A 55 25.24 0.53 -14.19
CA ALA A 55 26.50 -0.20 -14.38
C ALA A 55 26.30 -1.58 -15.00
N VAL A 56 25.24 -2.31 -14.57
CA VAL A 56 24.87 -3.60 -15.15
C VAL A 56 24.46 -3.45 -16.62
N GLU A 57 23.57 -2.51 -16.97
CA GLU A 57 23.09 -2.34 -18.33
C GLU A 57 24.20 -1.84 -19.28
N VAL A 58 25.04 -0.91 -18.82
CA VAL A 58 26.21 -0.45 -19.61
C VAL A 58 27.20 -1.61 -19.79
N GLY A 59 27.46 -2.40 -18.75
CA GLY A 59 28.33 -3.57 -18.85
C GLY A 59 27.79 -4.61 -19.83
N ALA A 60 26.48 -4.89 -19.82
CA ALA A 60 25.83 -5.81 -20.75
C ALA A 60 25.91 -5.28 -22.20
N ALA A 61 25.68 -4.00 -22.40
CA ALA A 61 25.81 -3.35 -23.72
C ALA A 61 27.25 -3.39 -24.27
N MET A 62 28.24 -3.44 -23.36
CA MET A 62 29.66 -3.62 -23.70
C MET A 62 30.08 -5.09 -23.89
N GLY A 63 29.18 -6.04 -23.69
CA GLY A 63 29.43 -7.47 -23.83
C GLY A 63 30.17 -8.10 -22.64
N ALA A 64 30.16 -7.46 -21.46
CA ALA A 64 30.82 -7.97 -20.28
C ALA A 64 30.04 -9.17 -19.69
N GLU A 65 30.68 -10.33 -19.55
CA GLU A 65 30.04 -11.58 -19.10
C GLU A 65 29.37 -11.44 -17.73
N TRP A 66 29.99 -10.72 -16.79
CA TRP A 66 29.44 -10.48 -15.45
C TRP A 66 28.10 -9.74 -15.48
N ALA A 67 27.88 -8.89 -16.48
CA ALA A 67 26.69 -8.12 -16.65
C ALA A 67 25.62 -8.87 -17.47
N LEU A 68 26.03 -9.55 -18.53
CA LEU A 68 25.15 -10.38 -19.34
C LEU A 68 24.48 -11.51 -18.56
N ASN A 69 25.21 -12.10 -17.59
CA ASN A 69 24.70 -13.15 -16.70
C ASN A 69 24.14 -12.62 -15.38
N ASN A 70 24.00 -11.32 -15.24
CA ASN A 70 23.46 -10.73 -14.01
C ASN A 70 21.94 -10.84 -13.98
N PRO A 71 21.34 -11.41 -12.92
CA PRO A 71 19.86 -11.52 -12.80
C PRO A 71 19.12 -10.19 -12.90
N THR A 72 19.72 -9.08 -12.53
CA THR A 72 19.13 -7.74 -12.74
C THR A 72 18.95 -7.45 -14.23
N HIS A 73 19.88 -7.88 -15.09
CA HIS A 73 19.78 -7.74 -16.54
C HIS A 73 18.81 -8.76 -17.15
N THR A 74 18.90 -10.02 -16.75
CA THR A 74 18.14 -11.12 -17.38
C THR A 74 16.66 -11.15 -16.93
N ASP A 75 16.39 -10.89 -15.66
CA ASP A 75 15.06 -11.09 -15.06
C ASP A 75 14.33 -9.78 -14.71
N MET A 76 15.09 -8.68 -14.49
CA MET A 76 14.51 -7.43 -13.98
C MET A 76 14.68 -6.23 -14.93
N ASN A 77 15.14 -6.44 -16.15
CA ASN A 77 15.39 -5.39 -17.15
C ASN A 77 14.15 -5.08 -18.01
N SER A 78 12.99 -4.89 -17.38
CA SER A 78 11.80 -4.39 -18.08
C SER A 78 11.48 -2.95 -17.69
N TRP A 79 10.90 -2.19 -18.61
CA TRP A 79 10.44 -0.84 -18.34
C TRP A 79 9.45 -0.79 -17.16
N PHE A 80 8.65 -1.85 -17.01
CA PHE A 80 7.67 -1.98 -15.95
C PHE A 80 8.32 -2.05 -14.57
N HIS A 81 9.38 -2.85 -14.40
CA HIS A 81 10.12 -2.94 -13.14
C HIS A 81 10.73 -1.60 -12.74
N TYR A 82 11.38 -0.91 -13.67
CA TYR A 82 11.94 0.43 -13.41
C TYR A 82 10.85 1.45 -13.10
N ALA A 83 9.79 1.50 -13.89
CA ALA A 83 8.67 2.40 -13.64
C ALA A 83 8.06 2.16 -12.25
N LYS A 84 7.88 0.90 -11.84
CA LYS A 84 7.29 0.54 -10.56
C LYS A 84 8.16 0.94 -9.37
N VAL A 85 9.47 0.71 -9.42
CA VAL A 85 10.39 1.08 -8.34
C VAL A 85 10.47 2.58 -8.15
N TYR A 86 10.54 3.34 -9.25
CA TYR A 86 10.63 4.81 -9.15
C TYR A 86 9.28 5.44 -8.77
N ALA A 87 8.16 4.93 -9.26
CA ALA A 87 6.83 5.40 -8.85
C ALA A 87 6.58 5.13 -7.35
N ALA A 88 6.91 3.93 -6.85
CA ALA A 88 6.78 3.62 -5.44
C ALA A 88 7.67 4.51 -4.58
N THR A 89 8.93 4.75 -4.99
CA THR A 89 9.87 5.62 -4.29
C THR A 89 9.40 7.08 -4.29
N ALA A 90 8.91 7.58 -5.42
CA ALA A 90 8.33 8.93 -5.52
C ALA A 90 7.11 9.08 -4.58
N GLY A 91 6.27 8.05 -4.48
CA GLY A 91 5.18 7.99 -3.51
C GLY A 91 5.66 8.12 -2.06
N CYS A 92 6.74 7.40 -1.71
CA CYS A 92 7.35 7.50 -0.38
C CYS A 92 7.94 8.89 -0.10
N ILE A 93 8.57 9.51 -1.09
CA ILE A 93 9.07 10.90 -0.98
C ILE A 93 7.90 11.87 -0.72
N GLY A 94 6.78 11.74 -1.45
CA GLY A 94 5.58 12.53 -1.20
C GLY A 94 5.03 12.33 0.21
N PHE A 95 5.02 11.09 0.73
CA PHE A 95 4.65 10.82 2.12
C PHE A 95 5.62 11.45 3.12
N MET A 96 6.92 11.48 2.82
CA MET A 96 7.90 12.18 3.64
C MET A 96 7.71 13.71 3.58
N MET A 97 7.30 14.26 2.43
CA MET A 97 6.97 15.68 2.32
C MET A 97 5.79 16.05 3.24
N LEU A 98 4.74 15.22 3.31
CA LEU A 98 3.64 15.39 4.26
C LEU A 98 4.14 15.25 5.70
N LYS A 99 4.80 14.15 5.99
CA LYS A 99 5.27 13.76 7.32
C LYS A 99 6.17 14.82 7.97
N TYR A 100 7.04 15.45 7.19
CA TYR A 100 8.02 16.44 7.67
C TYR A 100 7.71 17.87 7.21
N SER A 101 6.55 18.08 6.61
CA SER A 101 6.11 19.41 6.12
C SER A 101 7.13 20.09 5.21
N TRP A 102 7.69 19.33 4.25
CA TRP A 102 8.75 19.84 3.37
C TRP A 102 8.22 20.83 2.34
N GLY A 103 8.81 22.03 2.37
CA GLY A 103 8.51 23.09 1.43
C GLY A 103 7.05 23.58 1.52
N LYS A 104 6.64 24.38 0.55
CA LYS A 104 5.25 24.89 0.46
C LYS A 104 4.24 23.77 0.11
N ILE A 105 4.66 22.80 -0.71
CA ILE A 105 3.81 21.70 -1.16
C ILE A 105 3.46 20.79 0.04
N GLY A 106 4.46 20.34 0.80
CA GLY A 106 4.25 19.44 1.94
C GLY A 106 3.42 20.05 3.07
N ARG A 107 3.24 21.39 3.10
CA ARG A 107 2.39 22.11 4.07
C ARG A 107 1.02 22.46 3.51
N SER A 108 0.81 22.30 2.20
CA SER A 108 -0.45 22.70 1.59
C SER A 108 -1.56 21.70 1.88
N HIS A 109 -2.75 22.18 2.17
CA HIS A 109 -3.90 21.33 2.48
C HIS A 109 -4.26 20.38 1.32
N TRP A 110 -4.25 20.86 0.07
CA TRP A 110 -4.58 20.03 -1.09
C TRP A 110 -3.65 18.81 -1.23
N PHE A 111 -2.41 18.91 -0.74
CA PHE A 111 -1.45 17.82 -0.81
C PHE A 111 -1.78 16.68 0.17
N LYS A 112 -2.69 16.87 1.12
CA LYS A 112 -3.25 15.79 1.94
C LYS A 112 -3.94 14.71 1.08
N ALA A 113 -4.48 15.07 -0.08
CA ALA A 113 -5.06 14.09 -1.01
C ALA A 113 -4.02 13.27 -1.79
N PHE A 114 -2.73 13.62 -1.73
CA PHE A 114 -1.66 12.90 -2.44
C PHE A 114 -1.60 11.40 -2.10
N PRO A 115 -1.73 10.95 -0.84
CA PRO A 115 -1.79 9.52 -0.51
C PRO A 115 -2.90 8.79 -1.25
N PHE A 116 -4.10 9.37 -1.34
CA PHE A 116 -5.19 8.80 -2.12
C PHE A 116 -4.80 8.68 -3.60
N VAL A 117 -4.31 9.75 -4.21
CA VAL A 117 -3.99 9.79 -5.64
C VAL A 117 -2.93 8.75 -6.00
N ILE A 118 -1.84 8.67 -5.25
CA ILE A 118 -0.75 7.73 -5.56
C ILE A 118 -1.17 6.27 -5.35
N VAL A 119 -1.99 5.98 -4.34
CA VAL A 119 -2.52 4.63 -4.10
C VAL A 119 -3.51 4.25 -5.19
N ALA A 120 -4.42 5.15 -5.58
CA ALA A 120 -5.37 4.92 -6.66
C ALA A 120 -4.66 4.64 -8.00
N ILE A 121 -3.62 5.40 -8.34
CA ILE A 121 -2.81 5.16 -9.54
C ILE A 121 -2.17 3.77 -9.50
N ASN A 122 -1.57 3.38 -8.36
CA ASN A 122 -0.96 2.06 -8.21
C ASN A 122 -1.99 0.92 -8.34
N ILE A 123 -3.20 1.11 -7.82
CA ILE A 123 -4.31 0.16 -8.00
C ILE A 123 -4.74 0.09 -9.46
N LEU A 124 -4.90 1.24 -10.14
CA LEU A 124 -5.30 1.29 -11.56
C LEU A 124 -4.29 0.60 -12.48
N ILE A 125 -3.00 0.69 -12.21
CA ILE A 125 -1.97 -0.04 -12.96
C ILE A 125 -2.19 -1.55 -12.83
N ALA A 126 -2.47 -2.06 -11.63
CA ALA A 126 -2.76 -3.47 -11.42
C ALA A 126 -4.10 -3.89 -12.06
N VAL A 127 -5.12 -3.03 -11.99
CA VAL A 127 -6.42 -3.25 -12.66
C VAL A 127 -6.24 -3.34 -14.18
N ALA A 128 -5.41 -2.46 -14.76
CA ALA A 128 -5.11 -2.51 -16.19
C ALA A 128 -4.42 -3.82 -16.58
N SER A 129 -3.48 -4.29 -15.78
CA SER A 129 -2.79 -5.58 -16.00
C SER A 129 -3.76 -6.78 -15.91
N ASP A 130 -4.73 -6.75 -14.98
CA ASP A 130 -5.77 -7.78 -14.91
C ASP A 130 -6.64 -7.78 -16.18
N PHE A 131 -7.15 -6.62 -16.61
CA PHE A 131 -7.96 -6.55 -17.83
C PHE A 131 -7.16 -6.86 -19.09
N GLU A 132 -5.90 -6.46 -19.17
CA GLU A 132 -5.00 -6.83 -20.27
C GLU A 132 -4.87 -8.36 -20.35
N SER A 133 -4.61 -9.04 -19.24
CA SER A 133 -4.52 -10.50 -19.19
C SER A 133 -5.84 -11.17 -19.65
N ALA A 134 -6.99 -10.64 -19.26
CA ALA A 134 -8.28 -11.14 -19.71
C ALA A 134 -8.47 -11.01 -21.23
N ILE A 135 -8.02 -9.89 -21.81
CA ILE A 135 -8.17 -9.60 -23.27
C ILE A 135 -7.18 -10.44 -24.09
N MET A 136 -5.94 -10.57 -23.62
CA MET A 136 -4.86 -11.23 -24.38
C MET A 136 -5.09 -12.72 -24.55
N ALA A 137 -5.73 -13.38 -23.57
CA ALA A 137 -5.85 -14.85 -23.62
C ALA A 137 -7.12 -15.37 -22.95
N TRP A 138 -8.27 -14.89 -23.34
CA TRP A 138 -9.55 -15.35 -22.77
C TRP A 138 -9.74 -16.87 -22.87
N GLY A 139 -9.82 -17.54 -21.71
CA GLY A 139 -9.98 -18.99 -21.61
C GLY A 139 -8.74 -19.81 -22.02
N SER A 140 -7.58 -19.15 -22.14
CA SER A 140 -6.31 -19.77 -22.48
C SER A 140 -5.17 -19.15 -21.69
N SER A 141 -3.92 -19.47 -22.05
CA SER A 141 -2.74 -18.87 -21.46
C SER A 141 -1.90 -18.14 -22.52
N PHE A 142 -1.14 -17.14 -22.10
CA PHE A 142 -0.17 -16.43 -22.92
C PHE A 142 1.12 -16.20 -22.13
N VAL A 143 2.19 -15.91 -22.85
CA VAL A 143 3.47 -15.55 -22.25
C VAL A 143 3.57 -14.02 -22.21
N SER A 144 3.72 -13.47 -21.02
CA SER A 144 3.90 -12.03 -20.82
C SER A 144 5.23 -11.55 -21.42
N SER A 145 5.41 -10.24 -21.53
CA SER A 145 6.68 -9.62 -21.94
C SER A 145 7.87 -10.00 -21.03
N GLU A 146 7.59 -10.50 -19.84
CA GLU A 146 8.57 -10.95 -18.84
C GLU A 146 8.82 -12.46 -18.89
N GLY A 147 8.31 -13.14 -19.91
CA GLY A 147 8.48 -14.60 -20.05
C GLY A 147 7.64 -15.45 -19.10
N VAL A 148 6.68 -14.85 -18.38
CA VAL A 148 5.82 -15.53 -17.43
C VAL A 148 4.53 -16.00 -18.10
N VAL A 149 4.15 -17.27 -17.86
CA VAL A 149 2.88 -17.80 -18.36
C VAL A 149 1.73 -17.32 -17.50
N LEU A 150 0.82 -16.57 -18.09
CA LEU A 150 -0.39 -16.02 -17.44
C LEU A 150 -1.65 -16.64 -18.06
N ASN A 151 -2.67 -16.84 -17.23
CA ASN A 151 -3.99 -17.25 -17.67
C ASN A 151 -4.90 -16.04 -17.81
N GLY A 152 -5.68 -15.98 -18.88
CA GLY A 152 -6.71 -14.98 -19.10
C GLY A 152 -8.11 -15.54 -18.90
N GLY A 153 -9.01 -14.75 -18.29
CA GLY A 153 -10.39 -15.19 -18.10
C GLY A 153 -11.17 -14.34 -17.08
N TRP A 154 -12.28 -14.93 -16.61
CA TRP A 154 -13.16 -14.27 -15.65
C TRP A 154 -12.46 -13.87 -14.34
N HIS A 155 -11.48 -14.63 -13.87
CA HIS A 155 -10.72 -14.33 -12.66
C HIS A 155 -10.05 -12.95 -12.74
N ASN A 156 -9.51 -12.57 -13.89
CA ASN A 156 -8.92 -11.25 -14.09
C ASN A 156 -9.99 -10.14 -14.08
N VAL A 157 -11.13 -10.38 -14.75
CA VAL A 157 -12.24 -9.39 -14.75
C VAL A 157 -12.77 -9.15 -13.34
N LEU A 158 -12.96 -10.23 -12.57
CA LEU A 158 -13.43 -10.13 -11.20
C LEU A 158 -12.43 -9.38 -10.31
N ASN A 159 -11.13 -9.69 -10.45
CA ASN A 159 -10.10 -9.03 -9.66
C ASN A 159 -9.89 -7.57 -10.08
N GLY A 160 -9.87 -7.27 -11.38
CA GLY A 160 -9.83 -5.89 -11.89
C GLY A 160 -11.01 -5.07 -11.38
N THR A 161 -12.22 -5.65 -11.39
CA THR A 161 -13.42 -5.03 -10.79
C THR A 161 -13.25 -4.81 -9.28
N ALA A 162 -12.73 -5.80 -8.55
CA ALA A 162 -12.44 -5.65 -7.12
C ALA A 162 -11.47 -4.49 -6.84
N GLY A 163 -10.46 -4.30 -7.69
CA GLY A 163 -9.54 -3.16 -7.59
C GLY A 163 -10.23 -1.80 -7.77
N ILE A 164 -11.15 -1.69 -8.73
CA ILE A 164 -11.96 -0.47 -8.90
C ILE A 164 -12.81 -0.20 -7.65
N LEU A 165 -13.47 -1.23 -7.11
CA LEU A 165 -14.26 -1.10 -5.88
C LEU A 165 -13.37 -0.72 -4.68
N ASN A 166 -12.15 -1.24 -4.63
CA ASN A 166 -11.18 -0.89 -3.58
C ASN A 166 -10.81 0.60 -3.60
N ILE A 167 -10.63 1.21 -4.78
CA ILE A 167 -10.41 2.66 -4.90
C ILE A 167 -11.61 3.43 -4.32
N LEU A 168 -12.83 2.98 -4.59
CA LEU A 168 -14.05 3.61 -4.06
C LEU A 168 -14.21 3.43 -2.55
N CYS A 169 -13.51 2.47 -1.94
CA CYS A 169 -13.50 2.26 -0.49
C CYS A 169 -12.53 3.18 0.25
N MET A 170 -11.67 3.94 -0.44
CA MET A 170 -10.79 4.93 0.21
C MET A 170 -11.57 6.19 0.56
N THR A 171 -11.74 6.45 1.85
CA THR A 171 -12.55 7.55 2.38
C THR A 171 -11.70 8.58 3.12
N GLY A 172 -12.23 9.78 3.39
CA GLY A 172 -11.55 10.81 4.15
C GLY A 172 -10.23 11.26 3.51
N TRP A 173 -10.22 11.64 2.22
CA TRP A 173 -8.98 11.92 1.48
C TRP A 173 -8.12 13.04 2.06
N PHE A 174 -8.74 13.97 2.78
CA PHE A 174 -8.05 15.07 3.46
C PHE A 174 -7.82 14.80 4.94
N GLY A 175 -8.31 13.69 5.48
CA GLY A 175 -8.12 13.24 6.86
C GLY A 175 -6.74 12.64 7.11
N ILE A 176 -5.70 13.35 6.72
CA ILE A 176 -4.31 12.96 6.94
C ILE A 176 -3.74 13.79 8.09
N TYR A 177 -3.21 13.09 9.10
CA TYR A 177 -2.66 13.68 10.31
C TYR A 177 -1.23 13.21 10.54
N ILE A 178 -0.51 13.90 11.43
CA ILE A 178 0.86 13.56 11.80
C ILE A 178 0.89 13.14 13.27
N SER A 179 1.57 12.04 13.56
CA SER A 179 1.70 11.55 14.93
C SER A 179 2.69 12.38 15.76
N LYS A 180 2.36 12.59 17.07
CA LYS A 180 3.17 13.38 18.00
C LYS A 180 4.56 12.78 18.25
N LYS A 181 4.71 11.48 18.22
CA LYS A 181 5.92 10.82 18.71
C LYS A 181 7.00 10.58 17.65
N ARG A 182 6.63 10.34 16.40
CA ARG A 182 7.57 9.97 15.31
C ARG A 182 7.24 10.62 13.99
N GLN A 183 6.31 11.56 14.02
CA GLN A 183 5.79 12.20 12.82
C GLN A 183 5.31 11.18 11.77
N ASP A 184 4.75 10.03 12.21
CA ASP A 184 4.13 9.10 11.27
C ASP A 184 2.94 9.77 10.60
N MET A 185 2.78 9.51 9.31
CA MET A 185 1.58 9.90 8.59
C MET A 185 0.44 8.96 9.01
N LEU A 186 -0.64 9.53 9.51
CA LEU A 186 -1.82 8.81 9.96
C LEU A 186 -2.96 9.08 8.99
N TRP A 187 -3.68 8.02 8.61
CA TRP A 187 -4.94 8.09 7.89
C TRP A 187 -5.99 7.29 8.68
N PRO A 188 -6.67 7.91 9.65
CA PRO A 188 -7.58 7.20 10.57
C PRO A 188 -8.75 6.51 9.88
N ASP A 189 -9.18 7.04 8.75
CA ASP A 189 -10.27 6.46 7.95
C ASP A 189 -9.88 5.17 7.19
N MET A 190 -8.57 4.83 7.12
CA MET A 190 -8.12 3.53 6.65
C MET A 190 -8.21 2.47 7.75
N THR A 191 -9.41 1.99 7.99
CA THR A 191 -9.70 0.97 8.99
C THR A 191 -9.39 -0.44 8.47
N TRP A 192 -9.52 -1.45 9.36
CA TRP A 192 -9.32 -2.85 8.99
C TRP A 192 -10.23 -3.32 7.84
N VAL A 193 -11.40 -2.70 7.67
CA VAL A 193 -12.32 -3.00 6.55
C VAL A 193 -11.64 -2.74 5.21
N PHE A 194 -11.01 -1.57 5.06
CA PHE A 194 -10.23 -1.25 3.87
C PHE A 194 -8.97 -2.14 3.76
N ILE A 195 -8.22 -2.28 4.86
CA ILE A 195 -6.95 -3.01 4.87
C ILE A 195 -7.14 -4.46 4.40
N ILE A 196 -8.12 -5.18 4.94
CA ILE A 196 -8.37 -6.58 4.57
C ILE A 196 -8.89 -6.69 3.13
N SER A 197 -9.81 -5.80 2.71
CA SER A 197 -10.29 -5.83 1.33
C SER A 197 -9.19 -5.52 0.33
N TYR A 198 -8.27 -4.61 0.66
CA TYR A 198 -7.08 -4.31 -0.12
C TYR A 198 -6.10 -5.48 -0.17
N ASP A 199 -5.80 -6.10 0.98
CA ASP A 199 -4.86 -7.22 1.05
C ASP A 199 -5.37 -8.43 0.25
N LEU A 200 -6.67 -8.75 0.33
CA LEU A 200 -7.28 -9.82 -0.46
C LEU A 200 -7.27 -9.51 -1.96
N TRP A 201 -7.60 -8.28 -2.36
CA TRP A 201 -7.52 -7.85 -3.75
C TRP A 201 -6.08 -7.89 -4.27
N ASN A 202 -5.13 -7.34 -3.53
CA ASN A 202 -3.74 -7.26 -3.96
C ASN A 202 -3.06 -8.65 -3.97
N PHE A 203 -3.39 -9.52 -3.02
CA PHE A 203 -2.98 -10.91 -3.04
C PHE A 203 -3.46 -11.60 -4.33
N CYS A 204 -4.74 -11.45 -4.67
CA CYS A 204 -5.32 -12.00 -5.88
C CYS A 204 -4.62 -11.46 -7.14
N TYR A 205 -4.36 -10.16 -7.21
CA TYR A 205 -3.59 -9.54 -8.30
C TYR A 205 -2.21 -10.18 -8.47
N THR A 206 -1.45 -10.27 -7.39
CA THR A 206 -0.11 -10.86 -7.46
C THR A 206 -0.15 -12.35 -7.78
N TYR A 207 -1.18 -13.05 -7.31
CA TYR A 207 -1.38 -14.47 -7.59
C TYR A 207 -1.70 -14.74 -9.06
N ASN A 208 -2.54 -13.92 -9.68
CA ASN A 208 -2.98 -14.08 -11.06
C ASN A 208 -1.98 -13.52 -12.08
N CYS A 209 -1.38 -12.36 -11.80
CA CYS A 209 -0.59 -11.60 -12.76
C CYS A 209 0.93 -11.66 -12.50
N LEU A 210 1.36 -12.11 -11.32
CA LEU A 210 2.76 -12.21 -10.92
C LEU A 210 3.06 -13.57 -10.25
N PRO A 211 2.75 -14.72 -10.89
CA PRO A 211 2.78 -16.04 -10.24
C PRO A 211 4.16 -16.41 -9.70
N THR A 212 5.24 -15.95 -10.32
CA THR A 212 6.63 -16.19 -9.88
C THR A 212 7.04 -15.34 -8.68
N HIS A 213 6.35 -14.24 -8.41
CA HIS A 213 6.69 -13.28 -7.35
C HIS A 213 5.74 -13.33 -6.16
N SER A 214 4.57 -13.95 -6.33
CA SER A 214 3.44 -13.81 -5.39
C SER A 214 3.70 -14.39 -4.00
N TRP A 215 4.63 -15.34 -3.86
CA TRP A 215 5.08 -15.86 -2.56
C TRP A 215 5.63 -14.74 -1.66
N TYR A 216 6.41 -13.84 -2.23
CA TYR A 216 7.01 -12.72 -1.51
C TYR A 216 6.16 -11.46 -1.56
N CYS A 217 5.73 -11.02 -2.74
CA CYS A 217 4.96 -9.79 -2.87
C CYS A 217 3.47 -9.96 -2.54
N GLY A 218 2.91 -11.15 -2.66
CA GLY A 218 1.54 -11.48 -2.28
C GLY A 218 1.38 -11.85 -0.81
N ILE A 219 2.43 -12.33 -0.12
CA ILE A 219 2.35 -12.69 1.30
C ILE A 219 3.21 -11.75 2.15
N ALA A 220 4.55 -11.84 2.07
CA ALA A 220 5.43 -11.09 2.97
C ALA A 220 5.21 -9.58 2.87
N LEU A 221 5.08 -9.06 1.66
CA LEU A 221 4.91 -7.63 1.39
C LEU A 221 3.52 -7.09 1.82
N LEU A 222 2.49 -7.91 1.91
CA LEU A 222 1.18 -7.51 2.43
C LEU A 222 1.11 -7.67 3.94
N VAL A 223 1.64 -8.77 4.46
CA VAL A 223 1.61 -9.08 5.90
C VAL A 223 2.47 -8.10 6.70
N ALA A 224 3.64 -7.69 6.20
CA ALA A 224 4.54 -6.79 6.92
C ALA A 224 3.89 -5.44 7.31
N PRO A 225 3.32 -4.64 6.39
CA PRO A 225 2.66 -3.39 6.74
C PRO A 225 1.37 -3.59 7.54
N THR A 226 0.66 -4.70 7.31
CA THR A 226 -0.59 -5.01 7.98
C THR A 226 -0.36 -5.35 9.44
N ILE A 227 0.62 -6.20 9.76
CA ILE A 227 1.04 -6.44 11.16
C ILE A 227 1.46 -5.13 11.83
N ALA A 228 2.30 -4.33 11.17
CA ALA A 228 2.75 -3.06 11.73
C ALA A 228 1.58 -2.09 12.00
N GLY A 229 0.66 -1.97 11.05
CA GLY A 229 -0.52 -1.11 11.17
C GLY A 229 -1.50 -1.57 12.25
N LEU A 230 -1.69 -2.87 12.41
CA LEU A 230 -2.62 -3.44 13.39
C LEU A 230 -2.06 -3.48 14.81
N ILE A 231 -0.75 -3.65 14.99
CA ILE A 231 -0.16 -3.87 16.33
C ILE A 231 0.42 -2.59 16.91
N TRP A 232 1.36 -1.92 16.25
CA TRP A 232 2.11 -0.81 16.86
C TRP A 232 2.06 0.52 16.11
N ASN A 233 1.64 0.54 14.83
CA ASN A 233 1.53 1.78 14.06
C ASN A 233 0.08 2.07 13.65
N LYS A 234 -0.82 2.11 14.64
CA LYS A 234 -2.25 2.37 14.45
C LYS A 234 -2.49 3.64 13.62
N GLY A 235 -3.34 3.54 12.59
CA GLY A 235 -3.61 4.61 11.63
C GLY A 235 -2.51 4.87 10.60
N GLY A 236 -1.31 4.29 10.76
CA GLY A 236 -0.18 4.46 9.83
C GLY A 236 -0.01 3.34 8.80
N TRP A 237 -1.04 2.55 8.54
CA TRP A 237 -0.94 1.39 7.64
C TRP A 237 -0.48 1.78 6.24
N ILE A 238 -1.05 2.83 5.64
CA ILE A 238 -0.70 3.22 4.27
C ILE A 238 0.75 3.69 4.14
N GLN A 239 1.28 4.37 5.17
CA GLN A 239 2.69 4.71 5.21
C GLN A 239 3.56 3.45 5.23
N ASN A 240 3.23 2.47 6.08
CA ASN A 240 3.94 1.20 6.14
C ASN A 240 3.86 0.48 4.79
N ARG A 241 2.66 0.47 4.16
CA ARG A 241 2.43 -0.19 2.87
C ARG A 241 3.24 0.43 1.74
N ALA A 242 3.28 1.75 1.66
CA ALA A 242 4.08 2.46 0.66
C ALA A 242 5.59 2.23 0.89
N PHE A 243 6.04 2.34 2.13
CA PHE A 243 7.46 2.16 2.47
C PHE A 243 7.94 0.73 2.19
N THR A 244 7.19 -0.28 2.63
CA THR A 244 7.55 -1.68 2.35
C THR A 244 7.51 -2.00 0.86
N LEU A 245 6.57 -1.42 0.09
CA LEU A 245 6.53 -1.60 -1.35
C LEU A 245 7.77 -1.03 -2.03
N ALA A 246 8.16 0.21 -1.74
CA ALA A 246 9.35 0.80 -2.33
C ALA A 246 10.63 0.05 -1.93
N ILE A 247 10.74 -0.35 -0.67
CA ILE A 247 11.86 -1.15 -0.15
C ILE A 247 11.93 -2.48 -0.91
N TRP A 248 10.81 -3.20 -1.02
CA TRP A 248 10.73 -4.44 -1.78
C TRP A 248 11.18 -4.25 -3.22
N CYS A 249 10.62 -3.26 -3.93
CA CYS A 249 10.95 -3.02 -5.33
C CYS A 249 12.45 -2.71 -5.53
N MET A 250 13.06 -1.92 -4.65
CA MET A 250 14.49 -1.62 -4.72
C MET A 250 15.36 -2.86 -4.50
N PHE A 251 15.06 -3.66 -3.49
CA PHE A 251 15.84 -4.87 -3.20
C PHE A 251 15.59 -5.96 -4.24
N ALA A 252 14.36 -6.15 -4.69
CA ALA A 252 14.03 -7.11 -5.74
C ALA A 252 14.74 -6.79 -7.07
N GLN A 253 14.91 -5.49 -7.38
CA GLN A 253 15.64 -5.03 -8.56
C GLN A 253 17.12 -5.39 -8.52
N MET A 254 17.73 -5.38 -7.34
CA MET A 254 19.18 -5.68 -7.16
C MET A 254 19.44 -7.15 -6.88
N VAL A 255 18.52 -7.82 -6.18
CA VAL A 255 18.70 -9.21 -5.71
C VAL A 255 17.39 -9.97 -5.95
N PRO A 256 17.13 -10.39 -7.18
CA PRO A 256 15.92 -11.13 -7.52
C PRO A 256 16.00 -12.58 -7.02
N MET A 257 15.96 -12.79 -5.70
CA MET A 257 16.05 -14.11 -5.07
C MET A 257 14.90 -15.09 -5.46
N PHE A 258 13.86 -14.55 -6.07
CA PHE A 258 12.72 -15.30 -6.60
C PHE A 258 12.90 -15.70 -8.08
N ALA A 259 14.03 -15.36 -8.71
CA ALA A 259 14.35 -15.77 -10.07
C ALA A 259 14.30 -17.30 -10.21
N ASN A 260 13.96 -17.77 -11.39
CA ASN A 260 13.55 -19.15 -11.65
C ASN A 260 14.53 -20.24 -11.14
N ASP A 261 15.82 -19.98 -11.16
CA ASP A 261 16.85 -20.94 -10.76
C ASP A 261 17.25 -20.83 -9.27
N SER A 262 16.60 -19.95 -8.52
CA SER A 262 16.90 -19.76 -7.09
C SER A 262 16.28 -20.88 -6.24
N ILE A 263 17.03 -21.38 -5.25
CA ILE A 263 16.47 -22.29 -4.23
C ILE A 263 15.34 -21.66 -3.40
N PHE A 264 15.21 -20.35 -3.44
CA PHE A 264 14.17 -19.57 -2.78
C PHE A 264 12.95 -19.33 -3.68
N ALA A 265 13.02 -19.66 -4.98
CA ALA A 265 11.92 -19.45 -5.90
C ALA A 265 10.70 -20.29 -5.52
N VAL A 266 9.52 -19.66 -5.53
CA VAL A 266 8.22 -20.31 -5.32
C VAL A 266 7.25 -19.75 -6.34
N GLN A 267 6.60 -20.65 -7.07
CA GLN A 267 5.55 -20.25 -8.01
C GLN A 267 4.17 -20.48 -7.42
N SER A 268 3.21 -19.66 -7.81
CA SER A 268 1.80 -19.97 -7.55
C SER A 268 1.36 -21.11 -8.44
N VAL A 269 0.44 -21.94 -7.92
CA VAL A 269 -0.22 -22.98 -8.73
C VAL A 269 -1.11 -22.28 -9.73
N ASN A 270 -0.61 -22.05 -10.93
CA ASN A 270 -1.28 -21.28 -11.99
C ASN A 270 -2.47 -22.05 -12.60
N ASN A 271 -3.46 -22.39 -11.75
CA ASN A 271 -4.66 -23.14 -12.11
C ASN A 271 -5.85 -22.18 -12.24
N PRO A 272 -6.55 -22.13 -13.39
CA PRO A 272 -7.68 -21.24 -13.64
C PRO A 272 -8.80 -21.33 -12.61
N ASP A 273 -9.10 -22.53 -12.08
CA ASP A 273 -10.14 -22.70 -11.07
C ASP A 273 -9.73 -22.06 -9.72
N VAL A 274 -8.47 -22.23 -9.33
CA VAL A 274 -7.91 -21.60 -8.13
C VAL A 274 -7.89 -20.09 -8.28
N ASN A 275 -7.44 -19.58 -9.43
CA ASN A 275 -7.44 -18.16 -9.77
C ASN A 275 -8.86 -17.59 -9.66
N LEU A 276 -9.87 -18.31 -10.18
CA LEU A 276 -11.27 -17.91 -10.10
C LEU A 276 -11.77 -17.84 -8.65
N VAL A 277 -11.49 -18.85 -7.83
CA VAL A 277 -11.89 -18.87 -6.41
C VAL A 277 -11.29 -17.71 -5.64
N VAL A 278 -9.98 -17.46 -5.80
CA VAL A 278 -9.29 -16.33 -5.13
C VAL A 278 -9.90 -14.99 -5.58
N SER A 279 -10.24 -14.86 -6.87
CA SER A 279 -10.85 -13.64 -7.41
C SER A 279 -12.27 -13.41 -6.92
N ILE A 280 -13.06 -14.47 -6.74
CA ILE A 280 -14.39 -14.38 -6.12
C ILE A 280 -14.27 -13.89 -4.66
N ILE A 281 -13.32 -14.42 -3.91
CA ILE A 281 -13.07 -13.97 -2.53
C ILE A 281 -12.69 -12.49 -2.51
N ALA A 282 -11.76 -12.06 -3.37
CA ALA A 282 -11.33 -10.68 -3.47
C ALA A 282 -12.49 -9.73 -3.84
N LEU A 283 -13.29 -10.10 -4.85
CA LEU A 283 -14.44 -9.30 -5.25
C LEU A 283 -15.48 -9.22 -4.14
N THR A 284 -15.82 -10.34 -3.51
CA THR A 284 -16.80 -10.39 -2.42
C THR A 284 -16.38 -9.48 -1.26
N ALA A 285 -15.10 -9.54 -0.85
CA ALA A 285 -14.59 -8.67 0.21
C ALA A 285 -14.72 -7.18 -0.14
N ASN A 286 -14.41 -6.80 -1.39
CA ASN A 286 -14.48 -5.42 -1.84
C ASN A 286 -15.94 -4.94 -2.03
N VAL A 287 -16.86 -5.79 -2.45
CA VAL A 287 -18.31 -5.48 -2.50
C VAL A 287 -18.84 -5.24 -1.09
N LEU A 288 -18.49 -6.09 -0.13
CA LEU A 288 -18.90 -5.94 1.26
C LEU A 288 -18.31 -4.67 1.89
N ALA A 289 -17.03 -4.39 1.63
CA ALA A 289 -16.37 -3.18 2.10
C ALA A 289 -17.05 -1.91 1.55
N LEU A 290 -17.31 -1.86 0.25
CA LEU A 290 -18.01 -0.73 -0.37
C LEU A 290 -19.46 -0.60 0.15
N GLY A 291 -20.16 -1.71 0.30
CA GLY A 291 -21.51 -1.71 0.90
C GLY A 291 -21.50 -1.11 2.30
N TYR A 292 -20.46 -1.42 3.10
CA TYR A 292 -20.31 -0.86 4.43
C TYR A 292 -19.91 0.63 4.41
N VAL A 293 -19.04 1.05 3.49
CA VAL A 293 -18.75 2.48 3.26
C VAL A 293 -20.01 3.26 2.93
N ILE A 294 -20.85 2.75 1.99
CA ILE A 294 -22.12 3.38 1.62
C ILE A 294 -23.09 3.45 2.82
N TYR A 295 -23.18 2.37 3.58
CA TYR A 295 -24.00 2.35 4.79
C TYR A 295 -23.55 3.43 5.80
N ARG A 296 -22.24 3.50 6.08
CA ARG A 296 -21.65 4.49 7.00
C ARG A 296 -21.88 5.92 6.50
N SER A 297 -21.59 6.18 5.23
CA SER A 297 -21.81 7.49 4.60
C SER A 297 -23.27 7.95 4.70
N LYS A 298 -24.21 7.07 4.37
CA LYS A 298 -25.65 7.37 4.51
C LYS A 298 -26.05 7.60 5.97
N LYS A 299 -25.55 6.77 6.87
CA LYS A 299 -25.80 6.88 8.29
C LYS A 299 -25.29 8.19 8.86
N MET A 300 -24.18 8.72 8.39
CA MET A 300 -23.58 9.96 8.84
C MET A 300 -24.01 11.20 8.04
N HIS A 301 -24.82 11.00 6.98
CA HIS A 301 -25.26 12.06 6.07
C HIS A 301 -24.12 12.90 5.47
N VAL A 302 -22.93 12.31 5.24
CA VAL A 302 -21.74 13.01 4.72
C VAL A 302 -21.21 12.33 3.47
N ASN A 303 -20.52 13.11 2.64
CA ASN A 303 -19.78 12.56 1.50
C ASN A 303 -18.51 11.84 2.03
N PRO A 304 -18.34 10.53 1.79
CA PRO A 304 -17.24 9.74 2.34
C PRO A 304 -15.87 10.15 1.83
N TYR A 305 -15.79 10.88 0.71
CA TYR A 305 -14.51 11.26 0.10
C TYR A 305 -13.95 12.55 0.68
N THR A 306 -14.83 13.48 1.04
CA THR A 306 -14.46 14.77 1.63
C THR A 306 -14.47 14.78 3.15
N HIS A 307 -15.16 13.82 3.77
CA HIS A 307 -15.31 13.70 5.22
C HIS A 307 -14.91 12.31 5.70
N GLU A 308 -14.45 12.24 6.91
CA GLU A 308 -14.10 11.00 7.59
C GLU A 308 -15.37 10.30 8.08
N ILE A 309 -15.57 9.05 7.70
CA ILE A 309 -16.78 8.28 8.03
C ILE A 309 -16.59 7.25 9.14
N TRP A 310 -15.34 7.03 9.57
CA TRP A 310 -15.02 6.06 10.60
C TRP A 310 -14.88 6.67 11.99
N VAL A 311 -15.12 7.97 12.12
CA VAL A 311 -15.14 8.69 13.40
C VAL A 311 -15.98 7.90 14.42
N GLY A 312 -15.50 7.80 15.65
CA GLY A 312 -16.15 7.04 16.72
C GLY A 312 -15.84 5.54 16.77
N THR A 313 -15.27 4.93 15.71
CA THR A 313 -14.79 3.53 15.81
C THR A 313 -13.55 3.43 16.70
N LYS A 314 -13.29 2.23 17.20
CA LYS A 314 -12.13 1.97 18.05
C LYS A 314 -10.83 2.28 17.30
N GLU A 315 -10.73 1.84 16.06
CA GLU A 315 -9.53 2.02 15.20
C GLU A 315 -9.26 3.50 14.93
N TYR A 316 -10.31 4.25 14.59
CA TYR A 316 -10.21 5.69 14.39
C TYR A 316 -9.69 6.39 15.65
N ARG A 317 -10.26 6.08 16.82
CA ARG A 317 -9.82 6.65 18.11
C ARG A 317 -8.37 6.29 18.45
N GLU A 318 -7.96 5.03 18.21
CA GLU A 318 -6.59 4.59 18.44
C GLU A 318 -5.59 5.35 17.54
N ALA A 319 -5.98 5.64 16.30
CA ALA A 319 -5.17 6.46 15.39
C ALA A 319 -5.09 7.92 15.86
N MET A 320 -6.24 8.51 16.20
CA MET A 320 -6.33 9.90 16.66
C MET A 320 -5.63 10.14 17.99
N ALA A 321 -5.61 9.17 18.90
CA ALA A 321 -4.84 9.27 20.15
C ALA A 321 -3.32 9.43 19.93
N ARG A 322 -2.84 9.16 18.71
CA ARG A 322 -1.43 9.36 18.32
C ARG A 322 -1.17 10.69 17.64
N ARG A 323 -2.19 11.43 17.25
CA ARG A 323 -2.08 12.69 16.53
C ARG A 323 -1.30 13.71 17.34
N ALA A 324 -0.51 14.54 16.65
CA ALA A 324 0.12 15.72 17.25
C ALA A 324 -0.92 16.80 17.56
N SER A 325 -0.73 17.53 18.65
CA SER A 325 -1.60 18.66 19.05
C SER A 325 -1.53 19.83 18.07
N VAL A 326 -0.42 19.97 17.33
CA VAL A 326 -0.24 20.97 16.28
C VAL A 326 -0.32 20.28 14.93
N ASP A 327 -1.22 20.73 14.07
CA ASP A 327 -1.31 20.25 12.70
C ASP A 327 -0.32 21.07 11.84
N TYR A 328 0.84 20.51 11.59
CA TYR A 328 1.90 21.15 10.79
C TYR A 328 1.52 21.36 9.32
N LEU A 329 0.40 20.81 8.88
CA LEU A 329 -0.06 20.89 7.50
C LEU A 329 -0.96 22.09 7.22
N LEU A 330 -1.18 22.97 8.21
CA LEU A 330 -2.26 23.97 8.19
C LEU A 330 -1.80 25.42 8.02
N GLU A 331 -0.92 25.72 7.10
CA GLU A 331 -0.72 27.15 6.71
C GLU A 331 -1.80 27.67 5.72
N THR A 332 -2.59 26.77 5.12
CA THR A 332 -3.66 27.16 4.17
C THR A 332 -4.82 26.17 4.27
N GLU A 333 -5.61 26.27 5.33
CA GLU A 333 -6.86 25.50 5.36
C GLU A 333 -7.84 26.01 4.31
N PRO A 334 -8.42 25.12 3.48
CA PRO A 334 -9.72 25.41 2.94
C PRO A 334 -10.67 25.50 4.14
N LYS A 335 -11.63 26.41 4.07
CA LYS A 335 -12.69 26.49 5.07
C LYS A 335 -13.17 25.09 5.37
N SER A 336 -12.91 24.63 6.59
CA SER A 336 -13.41 23.37 7.12
C SER A 336 -14.92 23.24 6.87
N ALA A 337 -15.46 22.04 7.04
CA ALA A 337 -16.89 21.80 7.03
C ALA A 337 -17.64 22.96 7.72
N THR A 338 -18.75 23.39 7.15
CA THR A 338 -19.55 24.48 7.71
C THR A 338 -19.95 24.16 9.15
N PRO A 339 -20.18 25.16 10.02
CA PRO A 339 -20.64 24.93 11.39
C PRO A 339 -21.81 23.94 11.48
N ALA A 340 -22.73 23.99 10.52
CA ALA A 340 -23.84 23.04 10.42
C ALA A 340 -23.39 21.61 10.15
N GLU A 341 -22.42 21.40 9.28
CA GLU A 341 -21.87 20.05 8.99
C GLU A 341 -21.09 19.51 10.19
N ILE A 342 -20.40 20.37 10.92
CA ILE A 342 -19.69 20.01 12.16
C ILE A 342 -20.68 19.63 13.26
N GLU A 343 -21.77 20.38 13.40
CA GLU A 343 -22.81 20.14 14.39
C GLU A 343 -23.59 18.87 14.05
N GLU A 344 -23.89 18.62 12.78
CA GLU A 344 -24.52 17.41 12.30
C GLU A 344 -23.64 16.18 12.50
N LEU A 345 -22.34 16.28 12.19
CA LEU A 345 -21.34 15.24 12.48
C LEU A 345 -21.22 14.98 13.99
N ALA A 346 -21.24 16.01 14.78
CA ALA A 346 -21.16 15.94 16.22
C ALA A 346 -22.40 15.28 16.85
N ALA A 347 -23.59 15.69 16.41
CA ALA A 347 -24.85 15.12 16.85
C ALA A 347 -25.01 13.65 16.42
N TYR A 348 -24.51 13.34 15.22
CA TYR A 348 -24.60 12.00 14.67
C TYR A 348 -23.70 10.98 15.38
N HIS A 349 -22.58 11.44 15.91
CA HIS A 349 -21.61 10.61 16.61
C HIS A 349 -21.87 10.52 18.11
N GLU A 350 -22.98 11.12 18.60
CA GLU A 350 -23.13 11.28 20.05
C GLU A 350 -21.75 11.61 20.63
N MET A 351 -21.30 12.78 20.33
CA MET A 351 -19.94 13.26 20.57
C MET A 351 -19.29 12.86 21.89
N PRO A 352 -19.89 12.28 22.80
CA PRO A 352 -19.16 11.71 23.91
C PRO A 352 -18.81 10.25 23.75
N ILE A 353 -18.69 9.80 22.56
CA ILE A 353 -17.59 8.91 22.36
C ILE A 353 -16.33 9.74 22.60
N LEU A 354 -16.51 10.68 23.46
CA LEU A 354 -15.48 11.31 24.23
C LEU A 354 -14.84 10.25 25.06
N PRO A 355 -13.57 10.13 24.87
CA PRO A 355 -12.78 9.13 25.45
C PRO A 355 -12.84 9.28 26.94
N ASP A 356 -12.52 8.21 27.55
CA ASP A 356 -12.00 8.14 28.88
C ASP A 356 -11.34 9.49 29.25
N PRO A 357 -11.91 10.25 30.17
CA PRO A 357 -11.40 11.57 30.55
C PRO A 357 -9.97 11.53 31.09
N THR A 358 -9.40 10.36 31.31
CA THR A 358 -7.97 10.17 31.62
C THR A 358 -7.07 10.25 30.38
N LYS A 359 -7.62 10.36 29.16
CA LYS A 359 -6.89 10.50 27.91
C LYS A 359 -7.14 11.86 27.29
N SER A 360 -6.52 12.88 27.87
CA SER A 360 -6.65 14.29 27.50
C SER A 360 -6.46 14.64 26.02
N ASP A 361 -5.69 13.80 25.30
CA ASP A 361 -5.32 14.09 23.93
C ASP A 361 -6.51 13.98 22.94
N VAL A 362 -7.52 13.18 23.24
CA VAL A 362 -8.70 13.02 22.39
C VAL A 362 -9.77 14.05 22.69
N GLU A 363 -9.82 14.53 23.93
CA GLU A 363 -10.69 15.62 24.33
C GLU A 363 -10.24 16.95 23.69
N ILE A 364 -8.93 17.15 23.57
CA ILE A 364 -8.35 18.30 22.88
C ILE A 364 -8.69 18.28 21.38
N ASP A 365 -8.61 17.11 20.73
CA ASP A 365 -8.90 17.01 19.30
C ASP A 365 -10.37 17.33 18.96
N VAL A 366 -11.31 16.97 19.83
CA VAL A 366 -12.73 17.32 19.67
C VAL A 366 -12.96 18.81 19.91
N ILE A 367 -12.28 19.39 20.89
CA ILE A 367 -12.37 20.82 21.20
C ILE A 367 -11.71 21.64 20.10
N GLU A 368 -10.57 21.20 19.55
CA GLU A 368 -9.93 21.86 18.41
C GLU A 368 -10.80 21.78 17.15
N TYR A 369 -11.43 20.64 16.88
CA TYR A 369 -12.34 20.51 15.75
C TYR A 369 -13.54 21.48 15.85
N LYS A 370 -14.05 21.72 17.06
CA LYS A 370 -15.08 22.73 17.33
C LYS A 370 -14.57 24.18 17.35
N ARG A 371 -13.29 24.41 17.67
CA ARG A 371 -12.70 25.75 17.76
C ARG A 371 -12.16 26.29 16.43
N ARG A 372 -12.20 25.48 15.39
CA ARG A 372 -11.78 25.90 14.03
C ARG A 372 -12.86 26.66 13.27
N GLU A 373 -13.83 27.17 14.00
CA GLU A 373 -14.74 28.22 13.58
C GLU A 373 -14.03 29.58 13.70
#